data_9776e69b6231e99605787486b4fbb462
#
_entry.id   9776e69b6231e99605787486b4fbb462
#
_cell.length_a   1.000
_cell.length_b   1.000
_cell.length_c   1.000
_cell.angle_alpha   90.00
_cell.angle_beta   90.00
_cell.angle_gamma   90.00
#
_symmetry.space_group_name_H-M   'P 1'
#
loop_
_entity.id
_entity.type
_entity.pdbx_description
1 polymer ?
#
loop_
_entity_poly.entity_id
_entity_poly.type
_entity_poly.pdbx_seq_one_letter_code
_entity_poly.pdbx_strand_id
1 'polypeptide(L)'
;NVDFKKQAELALAAGAKRAVFYVKTQYLAATLPPGDPGRNNVPDVDKYTEEYILGQIEKAKTQYGDVCQGVFLDEAVNGWGTQAGRIPAYKSLIDKIRARYGKEFLIVINSGSNISEEMCKLDFDVCMMFEKDATAFLNEDQGTPILPDHMKAYPSTRWWAVVHGVTSENYKSVFDKADKLGIAHLYITDGQLREDPQQGGQWAPVGNPYANPPSQHILDLVVPWLKGYLPLKLEVDELRVRPKVLSLGKREAVPAGTPAGTIIVRKDA
;
A
#
# COMPACT_ATOMS: atom_id res chain seq x y z
N ASN A 1 6.00 11.38 21.16
CA ASN A 1 5.10 12.52 21.15
C ASN A 1 3.69 12.04 21.48
N VAL A 2 3.11 12.61 22.57
CA VAL A 2 1.76 12.24 23.05
C VAL A 2 0.68 12.51 21.99
N ASP A 3 0.90 13.48 21.11
CA ASP A 3 -0.05 13.84 20.05
C ASP A 3 -0.22 12.73 19.02
N PHE A 4 0.84 12.02 18.65
CA PHE A 4 0.74 10.90 17.71
C PHE A 4 -0.08 9.76 18.29
N LYS A 5 0.07 9.44 19.56
CA LYS A 5 -0.75 8.44 20.23
C LYS A 5 -2.23 8.83 20.19
N LYS A 6 -2.54 10.05 20.58
CA LYS A 6 -3.90 10.60 20.57
C LYS A 6 -4.52 10.59 19.17
N GLN A 7 -3.76 10.97 18.14
CA GLN A 7 -4.26 10.94 16.75
C GLN A 7 -4.55 9.52 16.27
N ALA A 8 -3.69 8.56 16.61
CA ALA A 8 -3.92 7.15 16.29
C ALA A 8 -5.15 6.60 17.02
N GLU A 9 -5.33 6.93 18.31
CA GLU A 9 -6.53 6.57 19.10
C GLU A 9 -7.81 7.15 18.47
N LEU A 10 -7.79 8.41 18.04
CA LEU A 10 -8.91 9.06 17.35
C LEU A 10 -9.22 8.39 16.02
N ALA A 11 -8.20 8.05 15.23
CA ALA A 11 -8.36 7.36 13.95
C ALA A 11 -8.99 5.97 14.15
N LEU A 12 -8.53 5.19 15.13
CA LEU A 12 -9.09 3.88 15.47
C LEU A 12 -10.55 4.02 15.95
N ALA A 13 -10.85 4.99 16.79
CA ALA A 13 -12.21 5.28 17.24
C ALA A 13 -13.13 5.70 16.09
N ALA A 14 -12.59 6.37 15.06
CA ALA A 14 -13.31 6.75 13.86
C ALA A 14 -13.46 5.61 12.82
N GLY A 15 -12.97 4.41 13.13
CA GLY A 15 -13.15 3.22 12.31
C GLY A 15 -11.93 2.77 11.51
N ALA A 16 -10.76 3.39 11.70
CA ALA A 16 -9.52 2.83 11.15
C ALA A 16 -9.26 1.44 11.74
N LYS A 17 -8.88 0.48 10.90
CA LYS A 17 -8.69 -0.91 11.35
C LYS A 17 -7.36 -1.13 12.06
N ARG A 18 -6.33 -0.37 11.69
CA ARG A 18 -4.96 -0.49 12.21
C ARG A 18 -4.29 0.88 12.25
N ALA A 19 -3.40 1.06 13.24
CA ALA A 19 -2.47 2.17 13.29
C ALA A 19 -1.04 1.62 13.21
N VAL A 20 -0.27 2.08 12.22
CA VAL A 20 1.13 1.70 12.01
C VAL A 20 2.03 2.91 12.24
N PHE A 21 3.24 2.67 12.72
CA PHE A 21 4.17 3.74 13.03
C PHE A 21 5.34 3.74 12.04
N TYR A 22 5.74 4.92 11.64
CA TYR A 22 6.80 5.15 10.66
C TYR A 22 8.17 4.81 11.23
N VAL A 23 8.95 4.03 10.49
CA VAL A 23 10.36 3.78 10.74
C VAL A 23 11.12 3.81 9.41
N LYS A 24 12.09 4.70 9.33
CA LYS A 24 12.96 4.83 8.17
C LYS A 24 13.99 3.70 8.14
N THR A 25 14.22 3.08 6.97
CA THR A 25 15.20 2.00 6.81
C THR A 25 16.44 2.39 6.01
N GLN A 26 16.39 3.50 5.27
CA GLN A 26 17.49 3.94 4.40
C GLN A 26 17.98 2.83 3.47
N TYR A 27 17.02 2.08 2.89
CA TYR A 27 17.28 0.96 1.99
C TYR A 27 18.18 -0.13 2.60
N LEU A 28 18.33 -0.19 3.92
CA LEU A 28 19.33 -1.01 4.63
C LEU A 28 20.76 -0.88 4.05
N ALA A 29 21.10 0.31 3.56
CA ALA A 29 22.41 0.56 2.96
C ALA A 29 23.57 0.39 3.96
N ALA A 30 23.30 0.45 5.27
CA ALA A 30 24.27 0.13 6.32
C ALA A 30 24.84 -1.31 6.21
N THR A 31 24.13 -2.23 5.56
CA THR A 31 24.58 -3.62 5.36
C THR A 31 25.58 -3.78 4.23
N LEU A 32 25.73 -2.77 3.38
CA LEU A 32 26.69 -2.78 2.29
C LEU A 32 28.09 -2.44 2.80
N PRO A 33 29.16 -2.95 2.16
CA PRO A 33 30.54 -2.62 2.52
C PRO A 33 30.81 -1.11 2.40
N PRO A 34 31.74 -0.54 3.22
CA PRO A 34 32.24 0.81 2.99
C PRO A 34 32.75 0.98 1.55
N GLY A 35 32.38 2.08 0.88
CA GLY A 35 32.76 2.35 -0.50
C GLY A 35 31.84 1.73 -1.56
N ASP A 36 30.84 0.94 -1.17
CA ASP A 36 29.82 0.45 -2.12
C ASP A 36 29.00 1.62 -2.68
N PRO A 37 28.79 1.69 -4.02
CA PRO A 37 28.01 2.75 -4.64
C PRO A 37 26.57 2.86 -4.09
N GLY A 38 25.99 1.77 -3.58
CA GLY A 38 24.67 1.75 -2.95
C GLY A 38 24.58 2.50 -1.62
N ARG A 39 25.73 2.91 -1.05
CA ARG A 39 25.81 3.79 0.13
C ARG A 39 25.90 5.27 -0.25
N ASN A 40 26.21 5.57 -1.51
CA ASN A 40 26.37 6.95 -1.97
C ASN A 40 25.01 7.67 -1.91
N ASN A 41 25.04 8.92 -1.46
CA ASN A 41 23.86 9.77 -1.31
C ASN A 41 22.81 9.25 -0.30
N VAL A 42 23.15 8.30 0.55
CA VAL A 42 22.29 7.86 1.66
C VAL A 42 22.74 8.58 2.94
N PRO A 43 21.99 9.59 3.42
CA PRO A 43 22.34 10.31 4.64
C PRO A 43 22.39 9.39 5.85
N ASP A 44 23.35 9.61 6.76
CA ASP A 44 23.47 8.86 8.03
C ASP A 44 23.45 7.33 7.84
N VAL A 45 24.00 6.82 6.72
CA VAL A 45 23.89 5.42 6.31
C VAL A 45 24.29 4.44 7.43
N ASP A 46 25.34 4.75 8.20
CA ASP A 46 25.85 3.88 9.27
C ASP A 46 24.94 3.80 10.50
N LYS A 47 23.99 4.74 10.62
CA LYS A 47 23.02 4.77 11.70
C LYS A 47 21.89 3.75 11.50
N TYR A 48 21.46 3.52 10.25
CA TYR A 48 20.27 2.70 9.96
C TYR A 48 20.61 1.21 9.83
N THR A 49 21.25 0.68 10.88
CA THR A 49 21.48 -0.76 11.02
C THR A 49 20.16 -1.49 11.36
N GLU A 50 20.12 -2.80 11.13
CA GLU A 50 18.97 -3.63 11.52
C GLU A 50 18.65 -3.46 13.02
N GLU A 51 19.68 -3.42 13.89
CA GLU A 51 19.50 -3.24 15.33
C GLU A 51 18.86 -1.88 15.66
N TYR A 52 19.32 -0.81 15.01
CA TYR A 52 18.73 0.52 15.18
C TYR A 52 17.25 0.53 14.78
N ILE A 53 16.90 -0.07 13.63
CA ILE A 53 15.52 -0.15 13.12
C ILE A 53 14.63 -0.92 14.09
N LEU A 54 15.07 -2.09 14.56
CA LEU A 54 14.36 -2.88 15.57
C LEU A 54 14.19 -2.10 16.87
N GLY A 55 15.21 -1.35 17.30
CA GLY A 55 15.15 -0.46 18.45
C GLY A 55 14.11 0.67 18.30
N GLN A 56 13.93 1.24 17.10
CA GLN A 56 12.88 2.23 16.84
C GLN A 56 11.48 1.62 16.92
N ILE A 57 11.29 0.40 16.41
CA ILE A 57 10.01 -0.32 16.52
C ILE A 57 9.69 -0.61 17.98
N GLU A 58 10.66 -1.08 18.76
CA GLU A 58 10.51 -1.32 20.19
C GLU A 58 10.15 -0.06 20.96
N LYS A 59 10.82 1.04 20.64
CA LYS A 59 10.54 2.35 21.24
C LYS A 59 9.12 2.81 20.95
N ALA A 60 8.64 2.64 19.70
CA ALA A 60 7.27 2.94 19.33
C ALA A 60 6.28 2.04 20.10
N LYS A 61 6.52 0.74 20.18
CA LYS A 61 5.67 -0.20 20.92
C LYS A 61 5.62 0.12 22.41
N THR A 62 6.76 0.43 23.01
CA THR A 62 6.84 0.84 24.43
C THR A 62 6.10 2.15 24.69
N GLN A 63 6.26 3.15 23.81
CA GLN A 63 5.68 4.48 23.98
C GLN A 63 4.17 4.51 23.72
N TYR A 64 3.70 3.74 22.73
CA TYR A 64 2.31 3.80 22.26
C TYR A 64 1.47 2.60 22.68
N GLY A 65 2.09 1.52 23.16
CA GLY A 65 1.38 0.34 23.67
C GLY A 65 0.55 -0.34 22.57
N ASP A 66 -0.69 -0.68 22.88
CA ASP A 66 -1.59 -1.40 21.97
C ASP A 66 -2.06 -0.60 20.76
N VAL A 67 -1.89 0.73 20.78
CA VAL A 67 -2.14 1.59 19.62
C VAL A 67 -1.10 1.35 18.52
N CYS A 68 0.12 0.95 18.87
CA CYS A 68 1.14 0.53 17.91
C CYS A 68 0.85 -0.90 17.42
N GLN A 69 0.08 -1.01 16.34
CA GLN A 69 -0.39 -2.29 15.79
C GLN A 69 0.42 -2.75 14.58
N GLY A 70 1.46 -2.02 14.21
CA GLY A 70 2.32 -2.35 13.10
C GLY A 70 3.39 -1.29 12.85
N VAL A 71 4.19 -1.54 11.83
CA VAL A 71 5.28 -0.67 11.39
C VAL A 71 5.14 -0.37 9.89
N PHE A 72 5.43 0.88 9.53
CA PHE A 72 5.64 1.32 8.15
C PHE A 72 7.14 1.52 7.95
N LEU A 73 7.76 0.57 7.24
CA LEU A 73 9.19 0.56 6.92
C LEU A 73 9.42 1.37 5.65
N ASP A 74 9.78 2.63 5.82
CA ASP A 74 10.02 3.53 4.71
C ASP A 74 11.41 3.38 4.10
N GLU A 75 11.55 3.83 2.84
CA GLU A 75 12.77 3.68 2.04
C GLU A 75 13.23 2.21 1.94
N ALA A 76 12.29 1.32 1.65
CA ALA A 76 12.57 -0.08 1.40
C ALA A 76 13.11 -0.30 -0.02
N VAL A 77 14.01 -1.30 -0.18
CA VAL A 77 14.46 -1.70 -1.52
C VAL A 77 13.32 -2.30 -2.34
N ASN A 78 13.34 -2.07 -3.64
CA ASN A 78 12.42 -2.73 -4.57
C ASN A 78 12.94 -4.10 -5.06
N GLY A 79 14.20 -4.42 -4.82
CA GLY A 79 14.81 -5.70 -5.18
C GLY A 79 15.27 -5.80 -6.64
N TRP A 80 15.21 -4.71 -7.43
CA TRP A 80 15.74 -4.68 -8.78
C TRP A 80 17.22 -4.24 -8.81
N GLY A 81 17.95 -4.72 -9.81
CA GLY A 81 19.33 -4.31 -10.06
C GLY A 81 20.24 -4.46 -8.83
N THR A 82 20.96 -3.40 -8.49
CA THR A 82 21.89 -3.38 -7.34
C THR A 82 21.17 -3.49 -6.00
N GLN A 83 19.87 -3.26 -5.95
CA GLN A 83 19.09 -3.39 -4.71
C GLN A 83 18.81 -4.86 -4.33
N ALA A 84 18.90 -5.79 -5.28
CA ALA A 84 18.67 -7.23 -5.05
C ALA A 84 19.59 -7.81 -3.94
N GLY A 85 20.81 -7.34 -3.86
CA GLY A 85 21.77 -7.80 -2.83
C GLY A 85 21.34 -7.53 -1.39
N ARG A 86 20.35 -6.64 -1.16
CA ARG A 86 19.83 -6.31 0.18
C ARG A 86 18.57 -7.08 0.58
N ILE A 87 18.00 -7.90 -0.31
CA ILE A 87 16.83 -8.73 0.00
C ILE A 87 17.07 -9.65 1.21
N PRO A 88 18.22 -10.33 1.37
CA PRO A 88 18.47 -11.14 2.56
C PRO A 88 18.43 -10.34 3.87
N ALA A 89 18.89 -9.09 3.85
CA ALA A 89 18.82 -8.21 5.02
C ALA A 89 17.38 -7.82 5.35
N TYR A 90 16.54 -7.52 4.35
CA TYR A 90 15.10 -7.31 4.56
C TYR A 90 14.41 -8.56 5.09
N LYS A 91 14.79 -9.74 4.57
CA LYS A 91 14.26 -11.00 5.11
C LYS A 91 14.59 -11.14 6.59
N SER A 92 15.85 -10.93 6.98
CA SER A 92 16.28 -10.99 8.38
C SER A 92 15.50 -10.03 9.26
N LEU A 93 15.36 -8.77 8.84
CA LEU A 93 14.59 -7.75 9.55
C LEU A 93 13.12 -8.17 9.75
N ILE A 94 12.46 -8.58 8.68
CA ILE A 94 11.05 -8.99 8.71
C ILE A 94 10.86 -10.22 9.60
N ASP A 95 11.71 -11.24 9.47
CA ASP A 95 11.65 -12.45 10.29
C ASP A 95 11.80 -12.12 11.79
N LYS A 96 12.71 -11.19 12.16
CA LYS A 96 12.88 -10.73 13.54
C LYS A 96 11.68 -9.96 14.06
N ILE A 97 11.05 -9.11 13.24
CA ILE A 97 9.81 -8.42 13.59
C ILE A 97 8.70 -9.45 13.84
N ARG A 98 8.53 -10.43 12.95
CA ARG A 98 7.55 -11.52 13.11
C ARG A 98 7.80 -12.35 14.35
N ALA A 99 9.05 -12.73 14.62
CA ALA A 99 9.40 -13.51 15.80
C ALA A 99 9.06 -12.77 17.10
N ARG A 100 9.20 -11.44 17.11
CA ARG A 100 9.00 -10.61 18.30
C ARG A 100 7.55 -10.21 18.54
N TYR A 101 6.82 -9.86 17.47
CA TYR A 101 5.48 -9.27 17.59
C TYR A 101 4.34 -10.14 17.02
N GLY A 102 4.68 -11.23 16.35
CA GLY A 102 3.71 -12.16 15.79
C GLY A 102 3.10 -11.71 14.46
N LYS A 103 2.15 -12.50 13.96
CA LYS A 103 1.48 -12.30 12.66
C LYS A 103 0.51 -11.11 12.65
N GLU A 104 -0.07 -10.78 13.79
CA GLU A 104 -1.04 -9.69 13.91
C GLU A 104 -0.41 -8.30 13.87
N PHE A 105 0.91 -8.21 14.05
CA PHE A 105 1.64 -6.97 13.93
C PHE A 105 1.89 -6.66 12.44
N LEU A 106 1.19 -5.64 11.93
CA LEU A 106 1.21 -5.30 10.51
C LEU A 106 2.59 -4.80 10.08
N ILE A 107 3.15 -5.39 9.03
CA ILE A 107 4.40 -4.93 8.41
C ILE A 107 4.07 -4.35 7.05
N VAL A 108 4.20 -3.04 6.93
CA VAL A 108 4.08 -2.30 5.68
C VAL A 108 5.47 -1.90 5.22
N ILE A 109 5.80 -2.14 3.96
CA ILE A 109 7.04 -1.66 3.33
C ILE A 109 6.72 -0.59 2.30
N ASN A 110 7.57 0.43 2.20
CA ASN A 110 7.51 1.43 1.12
C ASN A 110 8.74 1.29 0.21
N SER A 111 8.52 0.76 -0.99
CA SER A 111 9.51 0.74 -2.06
C SER A 111 9.33 1.87 -3.08
N GLY A 112 8.20 2.61 -3.02
CA GLY A 112 7.84 3.69 -3.96
C GLY A 112 7.66 3.23 -5.41
N SER A 113 7.92 1.96 -5.72
CA SER A 113 7.82 1.35 -7.04
C SER A 113 7.45 -0.12 -6.94
N ASN A 114 7.10 -0.76 -8.06
CA ASN A 114 6.92 -2.21 -8.09
C ASN A 114 8.19 -2.94 -7.59
N ILE A 115 8.00 -4.14 -7.10
CA ILE A 115 9.06 -4.91 -6.45
C ILE A 115 9.36 -6.20 -7.22
N SER A 116 10.57 -6.72 -7.05
CA SER A 116 11.01 -7.98 -7.68
C SER A 116 10.23 -9.20 -7.14
N GLU A 117 10.28 -10.30 -7.88
CA GLU A 117 9.66 -11.56 -7.46
C GLU A 117 10.23 -12.06 -6.13
N GLU A 118 11.53 -11.90 -5.90
CA GLU A 118 12.19 -12.27 -4.64
C GLU A 118 11.70 -11.42 -3.47
N MET A 119 11.50 -10.13 -3.67
CA MET A 119 10.89 -9.26 -2.65
C MET A 119 9.46 -9.67 -2.33
N CYS A 120 8.68 -10.08 -3.33
CA CYS A 120 7.32 -10.57 -3.12
C CYS A 120 7.25 -11.80 -2.19
N LYS A 121 8.31 -12.60 -2.10
CA LYS A 121 8.38 -13.80 -1.26
C LYS A 121 8.59 -13.50 0.23
N LEU A 122 8.91 -12.27 0.61
CA LEU A 122 9.10 -11.88 2.00
C LEU A 122 7.77 -11.78 2.76
N ASP A 123 7.78 -12.02 4.07
CA ASP A 123 6.58 -12.11 4.93
C ASP A 123 6.13 -10.72 5.45
N PHE A 124 6.03 -9.72 4.58
CA PHE A 124 5.36 -8.46 4.86
C PHE A 124 3.88 -8.55 4.46
N ASP A 125 3.04 -7.68 5.02
CA ASP A 125 1.60 -7.69 4.76
C ASP A 125 1.21 -6.77 3.59
N VAL A 126 1.75 -5.56 3.56
CA VAL A 126 1.42 -4.54 2.55
C VAL A 126 2.69 -3.92 1.98
N CYS A 127 2.72 -3.69 0.68
CA CYS A 127 3.74 -2.92 0.01
C CYS A 127 3.14 -1.65 -0.62
N MET A 128 3.62 -0.48 -0.22
CA MET A 128 3.39 0.76 -0.94
C MET A 128 4.31 0.77 -2.16
N MET A 129 3.74 0.37 -3.30
CA MET A 129 4.46 0.05 -4.52
C MET A 129 4.30 1.10 -5.62
N PHE A 130 3.62 2.18 -5.32
CA PHE A 130 3.49 3.33 -6.19
C PHE A 130 3.31 4.61 -5.37
N GLU A 131 4.12 5.63 -5.68
CA GLU A 131 4.11 6.92 -5.00
C GLU A 131 4.50 8.02 -6.01
N LYS A 132 3.54 8.39 -6.87
CA LYS A 132 3.73 9.42 -7.91
C LYS A 132 2.42 10.17 -8.18
N ASP A 133 2.49 11.12 -9.14
CA ASP A 133 1.33 11.89 -9.56
C ASP A 133 0.29 11.06 -10.34
N ALA A 134 -0.92 11.62 -10.44
CA ALA A 134 -2.04 10.99 -11.13
C ALA A 134 -1.77 10.75 -12.62
N THR A 135 -0.95 11.58 -13.27
CA THR A 135 -0.60 11.41 -14.69
C THR A 135 0.26 10.16 -14.88
N ALA A 136 1.28 9.98 -14.04
CA ALA A 136 2.11 8.77 -14.05
C ALA A 136 1.28 7.52 -13.73
N PHE A 137 0.37 7.62 -12.74
CA PHE A 137 -0.52 6.51 -12.40
C PHE A 137 -1.43 6.12 -13.57
N LEU A 138 -2.07 7.08 -14.21
CA LEU A 138 -3.01 6.82 -15.31
C LEU A 138 -2.32 6.34 -16.59
N ASN A 139 -1.07 6.76 -16.84
CA ASN A 139 -0.28 6.38 -18.02
C ASN A 139 0.71 5.22 -17.78
N GLU A 140 0.57 4.47 -16.68
CA GLU A 140 1.47 3.36 -16.35
C GLU A 140 2.94 3.76 -16.26
N ASP A 141 3.19 4.89 -15.60
CA ASP A 141 4.53 5.38 -15.29
C ASP A 141 5.48 5.28 -16.49
N GLN A 142 5.13 5.95 -17.59
CA GLN A 142 5.92 5.99 -18.83
C GLN A 142 6.11 4.61 -19.50
N GLY A 143 5.12 3.74 -19.39
CA GLY A 143 5.12 2.41 -20.00
C GLY A 143 5.68 1.29 -19.11
N THR A 144 6.15 1.62 -17.91
CA THR A 144 6.48 0.60 -16.92
C THR A 144 5.22 0.12 -16.22
N PRO A 145 4.90 -1.20 -16.20
CA PRO A 145 3.73 -1.70 -15.50
C PRO A 145 3.75 -1.35 -14.02
N ILE A 146 2.68 -0.72 -13.53
CA ILE A 146 2.54 -0.39 -12.10
C ILE A 146 2.48 -1.68 -11.28
N LEU A 147 1.69 -2.65 -11.72
CA LEU A 147 1.57 -3.96 -11.09
C LEU A 147 1.93 -5.06 -12.12
N PRO A 148 3.20 -5.50 -12.17
CA PRO A 148 3.65 -6.60 -13.05
C PRO A 148 2.94 -7.94 -12.74
N ASP A 149 2.96 -8.87 -13.68
CA ASP A 149 2.22 -10.12 -13.59
C ASP A 149 2.64 -10.99 -12.39
N HIS A 150 3.92 -11.03 -12.04
CA HIS A 150 4.38 -11.77 -10.86
C HIS A 150 3.79 -11.22 -9.55
N MET A 151 3.49 -9.92 -9.50
CA MET A 151 2.82 -9.30 -8.33
C MET A 151 1.33 -9.61 -8.31
N LYS A 152 0.68 -9.73 -9.47
CA LYS A 152 -0.75 -10.10 -9.58
C LYS A 152 -1.06 -11.51 -9.05
N ALA A 153 -0.03 -12.36 -8.89
CA ALA A 153 -0.17 -13.68 -8.26
C ALA A 153 -0.47 -13.60 -6.74
N TYR A 154 -0.31 -12.45 -6.12
CA TYR A 154 -0.56 -12.22 -4.71
C TYR A 154 -1.90 -11.51 -4.49
N PRO A 155 -2.50 -11.62 -3.28
CA PRO A 155 -3.77 -10.96 -2.97
C PRO A 155 -3.72 -9.45 -3.18
N SER A 156 -4.80 -8.86 -3.69
CA SER A 156 -4.94 -7.41 -3.91
C SER A 156 -4.69 -6.58 -2.65
N THR A 157 -5.02 -7.13 -1.48
CA THR A 157 -4.80 -6.50 -0.17
C THR A 157 -3.33 -6.33 0.20
N ARG A 158 -2.42 -6.86 -0.61
CA ARG A 158 -0.98 -6.69 -0.44
C ARG A 158 -0.44 -5.41 -1.07
N TRP A 159 -1.22 -4.75 -1.94
CA TRP A 159 -0.76 -3.64 -2.74
C TRP A 159 -1.40 -2.32 -2.33
N TRP A 160 -0.54 -1.32 -2.17
CA TRP A 160 -0.93 0.04 -1.84
C TRP A 160 -0.31 1.02 -2.84
N ALA A 161 -1.15 1.91 -3.38
CA ALA A 161 -0.72 3.05 -4.19
C ALA A 161 -1.02 4.36 -3.47
N VAL A 162 -0.08 5.29 -3.55
CA VAL A 162 -0.24 6.67 -3.14
C VAL A 162 -0.17 7.54 -4.40
N VAL A 163 -1.25 8.28 -4.66
CA VAL A 163 -1.39 9.08 -5.88
C VAL A 163 -1.64 10.54 -5.49
N HIS A 164 -0.70 11.41 -5.85
CA HIS A 164 -0.82 12.84 -5.61
C HIS A 164 -1.22 13.62 -6.87
N GLY A 165 -1.57 14.91 -6.74
CA GLY A 165 -2.02 15.73 -7.86
C GLY A 165 -3.34 15.25 -8.47
N VAL A 166 -4.19 14.63 -7.66
CA VAL A 166 -5.53 14.18 -8.08
C VAL A 166 -6.46 15.39 -8.15
N THR A 167 -7.30 15.45 -9.18
CA THR A 167 -8.23 16.54 -9.45
C THR A 167 -9.67 16.09 -9.49
N SER A 168 -10.62 17.04 -9.58
CA SER A 168 -12.05 16.78 -9.80
C SER A 168 -12.34 16.04 -11.11
N GLU A 169 -11.45 16.16 -12.09
CA GLU A 169 -11.63 15.53 -13.42
C GLU A 169 -11.12 14.10 -13.46
N ASN A 170 -10.10 13.76 -12.65
CA ASN A 170 -9.39 12.48 -12.78
C ASN A 170 -9.56 11.49 -11.62
N TYR A 171 -10.12 11.90 -10.46
CA TYR A 171 -10.20 11.01 -9.29
C TYR A 171 -10.92 9.68 -9.57
N LYS A 172 -12.01 9.70 -10.34
CA LYS A 172 -12.74 8.48 -10.71
C LYS A 172 -11.86 7.52 -11.51
N SER A 173 -11.13 8.05 -12.51
CA SER A 173 -10.21 7.26 -13.33
C SER A 173 -9.09 6.64 -12.50
N VAL A 174 -8.61 7.35 -11.46
CA VAL A 174 -7.60 6.81 -10.53
C VAL A 174 -8.17 5.63 -9.74
N PHE A 175 -9.38 5.74 -9.19
CA PHE A 175 -10.04 4.63 -8.49
C PHE A 175 -10.33 3.45 -9.42
N ASP A 176 -10.89 3.71 -10.60
CA ASP A 176 -11.20 2.67 -11.59
C ASP A 176 -9.94 1.93 -12.04
N LYS A 177 -8.82 2.64 -12.20
CA LYS A 177 -7.54 2.01 -12.56
C LYS A 177 -6.97 1.19 -11.42
N ALA A 178 -6.99 1.69 -10.20
CA ALA A 178 -6.53 0.93 -9.01
C ALA A 178 -7.31 -0.38 -8.88
N ASP A 179 -8.63 -0.32 -9.09
CA ASP A 179 -9.50 -1.48 -9.09
C ASP A 179 -9.16 -2.50 -10.19
N LYS A 180 -9.03 -2.04 -11.43
CA LYS A 180 -8.65 -2.89 -12.58
C LYS A 180 -7.29 -3.56 -12.39
N LEU A 181 -6.36 -2.88 -11.73
CA LEU A 181 -5.03 -3.42 -11.42
C LEU A 181 -5.07 -4.41 -10.25
N GLY A 182 -6.13 -4.42 -9.43
CA GLY A 182 -6.19 -5.23 -8.21
C GLY A 182 -5.36 -4.63 -7.08
N ILE A 183 -5.37 -3.30 -6.93
CA ILE A 183 -4.75 -2.57 -5.83
C ILE A 183 -5.84 -2.25 -4.80
N ALA A 184 -5.80 -2.88 -3.63
CA ALA A 184 -6.85 -2.74 -2.63
C ALA A 184 -6.67 -1.54 -1.69
N HIS A 185 -5.45 -1.03 -1.54
CA HIS A 185 -5.18 0.15 -0.73
C HIS A 185 -4.80 1.33 -1.62
N LEU A 186 -5.56 2.41 -1.52
CA LEU A 186 -5.34 3.62 -2.30
C LEU A 186 -5.44 4.85 -1.41
N TYR A 187 -4.39 5.66 -1.40
CA TYR A 187 -4.42 7.02 -0.87
C TYR A 187 -4.34 8.00 -2.02
N ILE A 188 -5.21 9.01 -2.01
CA ILE A 188 -5.19 10.09 -3.00
C ILE A 188 -5.10 11.44 -2.30
N THR A 189 -4.41 12.39 -2.93
CA THR A 189 -4.38 13.78 -2.52
C THR A 189 -4.26 14.70 -3.72
N ASP A 190 -4.82 15.89 -3.63
CA ASP A 190 -4.63 16.97 -4.59
C ASP A 190 -3.33 17.75 -4.35
N GLY A 191 -2.66 17.51 -3.22
CA GLY A 191 -1.30 17.98 -3.00
C GLY A 191 -0.38 17.53 -4.14
N GLN A 192 0.60 18.36 -4.50
CA GLN A 192 1.56 18.06 -5.56
C GLN A 192 2.97 18.04 -4.98
N LEU A 193 3.73 17.03 -5.40
CA LEU A 193 5.16 17.02 -5.15
C LEU A 193 5.81 17.93 -6.20
N ARG A 194 6.49 18.98 -5.74
CA ARG A 194 7.18 19.94 -6.62
C ARG A 194 8.65 19.96 -6.29
N GLU A 195 9.48 19.89 -7.32
CA GLU A 195 10.89 20.22 -7.19
C GLU A 195 11.05 21.72 -6.91
N ASP A 196 11.95 22.07 -5.99
CA ASP A 196 12.33 23.48 -5.78
C ASP A 196 13.39 23.84 -6.83
N PRO A 197 13.03 24.70 -7.80
CA PRO A 197 13.99 25.14 -8.80
C PRO A 197 15.15 25.96 -8.20
N GLN A 198 15.02 26.47 -6.98
CA GLN A 198 16.08 27.23 -6.30
C GLN A 198 17.11 26.32 -5.59
N GLN A 199 16.80 25.06 -5.39
CA GLN A 199 17.72 24.08 -4.77
C GLN A 199 18.31 23.08 -5.76
N GLY A 200 18.39 23.42 -7.03
CA GLY A 200 19.05 22.58 -8.04
C GLY A 200 18.37 21.23 -8.29
N GLY A 201 17.05 21.14 -8.14
CA GLY A 201 16.28 19.91 -8.33
C GLY A 201 16.30 18.97 -7.12
N GLN A 202 16.81 19.43 -5.96
CA GLN A 202 16.62 18.67 -4.72
C GLN A 202 15.19 18.86 -4.20
N TRP A 203 14.63 17.78 -3.68
CA TRP A 203 13.30 17.78 -3.08
C TRP A 203 13.23 18.78 -1.93
N ALA A 204 12.55 19.89 -2.14
CA ALA A 204 12.32 20.89 -1.11
C ALA A 204 10.92 20.75 -0.54
N PRO A 205 10.71 21.19 0.72
CA PRO A 205 9.41 21.12 1.38
C PRO A 205 8.31 22.00 0.75
N VAL A 206 8.58 22.73 -0.33
CA VAL A 206 7.64 23.63 -1.04
C VAL A 206 6.60 22.84 -1.86
N GLY A 207 6.18 21.70 -1.44
CA GLY A 207 5.18 20.89 -2.15
C GLY A 207 5.20 19.46 -1.69
N ASN A 208 5.39 19.24 -0.40
CA ASN A 208 5.17 17.91 0.16
C ASN A 208 3.66 17.62 0.17
N PRO A 209 3.17 16.69 -0.67
CA PRO A 209 1.75 16.37 -0.76
C PRO A 209 1.20 15.73 0.50
N TYR A 210 2.08 15.35 1.43
CA TYR A 210 1.74 14.69 2.69
C TYR A 210 1.79 15.65 3.90
N ALA A 211 2.19 16.90 3.69
CA ALA A 211 2.23 17.91 4.77
C ALA A 211 0.84 18.25 5.33
N ASN A 212 -0.18 18.08 4.50
CA ASN A 212 -1.59 18.29 4.86
C ASN A 212 -2.44 17.12 4.36
N PRO A 213 -3.59 16.87 4.99
CA PRO A 213 -4.57 15.93 4.42
C PRO A 213 -5.05 16.42 3.05
N PRO A 214 -5.70 15.56 2.23
CA PRO A 214 -6.37 15.99 1.01
C PRO A 214 -7.29 17.17 1.29
N SER A 215 -7.39 18.12 0.34
CA SER A 215 -8.25 19.28 0.53
C SER A 215 -9.70 18.89 0.76
N GLN A 216 -10.44 19.76 1.46
CA GLN A 216 -11.87 19.55 1.69
C GLN A 216 -12.62 19.40 0.37
N HIS A 217 -12.21 20.14 -0.68
CA HIS A 217 -12.79 20.02 -2.01
C HIS A 217 -12.71 18.60 -2.57
N ILE A 218 -11.54 17.96 -2.50
CA ILE A 218 -11.37 16.56 -2.94
C ILE A 218 -12.18 15.60 -2.05
N LEU A 219 -12.16 15.80 -0.75
CA LEU A 219 -12.92 14.96 0.18
C LEU A 219 -14.43 15.03 -0.06
N ASP A 220 -14.96 16.23 -0.36
CA ASP A 220 -16.38 16.43 -0.67
C ASP A 220 -16.83 15.73 -1.96
N LEU A 221 -15.93 15.52 -2.90
CA LEU A 221 -16.17 14.76 -4.13
C LEU A 221 -16.06 13.26 -3.91
N VAL A 222 -14.96 12.83 -3.28
CA VAL A 222 -14.56 11.43 -3.18
C VAL A 222 -15.41 10.66 -2.17
N VAL A 223 -15.68 11.24 -0.99
CA VAL A 223 -16.38 10.52 0.08
C VAL A 223 -17.82 10.14 -0.30
N PRO A 224 -18.66 11.04 -0.86
CA PRO A 224 -19.98 10.65 -1.34
C PRO A 224 -19.93 9.64 -2.48
N TRP A 225 -18.98 9.80 -3.41
CA TRP A 225 -18.83 8.88 -4.54
C TRP A 225 -18.46 7.48 -4.07
N LEU A 226 -17.51 7.34 -3.14
CA LEU A 226 -17.14 6.05 -2.56
C LEU A 226 -18.29 5.38 -1.81
N LYS A 227 -19.12 6.15 -1.09
CA LYS A 227 -20.31 5.62 -0.41
C LYS A 227 -21.35 5.04 -1.37
N GLY A 228 -21.46 5.59 -2.58
CA GLY A 228 -22.33 5.05 -3.63
C GLY A 228 -21.68 3.93 -4.45
N TYR A 229 -20.38 4.04 -4.70
CA TYR A 229 -19.63 3.10 -5.54
C TYR A 229 -19.34 1.75 -4.86
N LEU A 230 -18.91 1.76 -3.61
CA LEU A 230 -18.54 0.53 -2.91
C LEU A 230 -19.69 -0.48 -2.77
N PRO A 231 -20.91 -0.10 -2.39
CA PRO A 231 -22.02 -1.04 -2.34
C PRO A 231 -22.34 -1.65 -3.71
N LEU A 232 -22.39 -0.83 -4.77
CA LEU A 232 -22.62 -1.31 -6.15
C LEU A 232 -21.51 -2.22 -6.63
N LYS A 233 -20.26 -1.91 -6.31
CA LYS A 233 -19.13 -2.74 -6.66
C LYS A 233 -19.16 -4.10 -5.94
N LEU A 234 -19.47 -4.13 -4.64
CA LEU A 234 -19.63 -5.38 -3.90
C LEU A 234 -20.69 -6.28 -4.52
N GLU A 235 -21.83 -5.72 -4.93
CA GLU A 235 -22.85 -6.47 -5.66
C GLU A 235 -22.35 -7.00 -7.00
N VAL A 236 -21.62 -6.19 -7.78
CA VAL A 236 -21.07 -6.59 -9.08
C VAL A 236 -19.96 -7.62 -8.92
N ASP A 237 -19.08 -7.46 -7.95
CA ASP A 237 -17.99 -8.41 -7.68
C ASP A 237 -18.53 -9.73 -7.12
N GLU A 238 -19.54 -9.68 -6.26
CA GLU A 238 -20.26 -10.87 -5.84
C GLU A 238 -20.90 -11.59 -7.04
N LEU A 239 -21.43 -10.87 -8.01
CA LEU A 239 -21.98 -11.43 -9.24
C LEU A 239 -20.89 -11.97 -10.19
N ARG A 240 -19.68 -11.38 -10.21
CA ARG A 240 -18.54 -11.82 -11.03
C ARG A 240 -17.81 -13.04 -10.45
N VAL A 241 -17.70 -13.12 -9.14
CA VAL A 241 -17.09 -14.26 -8.43
C VAL A 241 -18.02 -15.48 -8.42
N ARG A 242 -19.31 -15.29 -8.75
CA ARG A 242 -20.27 -16.41 -8.87
C ARG A 242 -20.07 -17.13 -10.20
N PRO A 243 -19.46 -18.33 -10.22
CA PRO A 243 -19.42 -19.13 -11.43
C PRO A 243 -20.86 -19.56 -11.78
N LYS A 244 -21.41 -18.99 -12.83
CA LYS A 244 -22.73 -19.28 -13.40
C LYS A 244 -23.93 -19.10 -12.45
N VAL A 245 -24.60 -17.94 -12.59
CA VAL A 245 -25.97 -17.80 -12.10
C VAL A 245 -26.88 -18.60 -13.02
N LEU A 246 -27.45 -19.68 -12.50
CA LEU A 246 -28.49 -20.45 -13.19
C LEU A 246 -29.84 -19.81 -12.85
N SER A 247 -30.46 -19.18 -13.82
CA SER A 247 -31.86 -18.69 -13.68
C SER A 247 -32.81 -19.83 -13.99
N LEU A 248 -33.49 -20.35 -12.98
CA LEU A 248 -34.46 -21.42 -13.11
C LEU A 248 -35.85 -20.90 -12.86
N GLY A 249 -36.85 -21.48 -13.53
CA GLY A 249 -38.23 -21.28 -13.18
C GLY A 249 -38.55 -21.78 -11.76
N LYS A 250 -39.67 -21.30 -11.18
CA LYS A 250 -40.03 -21.56 -9.76
C LYS A 250 -40.03 -23.05 -9.36
N ARG A 251 -40.24 -23.97 -10.31
CA ARG A 251 -40.33 -25.42 -10.09
C ARG A 251 -39.26 -26.24 -10.87
N GLU A 252 -38.38 -25.58 -11.59
CA GLU A 252 -37.31 -26.31 -12.33
C GLU A 252 -36.33 -26.97 -11.38
N ALA A 253 -36.01 -28.24 -11.63
CA ALA A 253 -34.99 -28.92 -10.90
C ALA A 253 -33.61 -28.40 -11.28
N VAL A 254 -32.70 -28.34 -10.30
CA VAL A 254 -31.29 -28.00 -10.56
C VAL A 254 -30.69 -29.08 -11.45
N PRO A 255 -30.11 -28.75 -12.63
CA PRO A 255 -29.53 -29.75 -13.51
C PRO A 255 -28.44 -30.57 -12.79
N ALA A 256 -28.44 -31.87 -13.06
CA ALA A 256 -27.39 -32.76 -12.56
C ALA A 256 -26.02 -32.25 -13.10
N GLY A 257 -25.00 -32.23 -12.22
CA GLY A 257 -23.66 -31.73 -12.58
C GLY A 257 -23.48 -30.21 -12.46
N THR A 258 -24.44 -29.48 -11.90
CA THR A 258 -24.26 -28.06 -11.55
C THR A 258 -23.05 -27.92 -10.62
N PRO A 259 -22.02 -27.11 -11.00
CA PRO A 259 -20.81 -26.97 -10.18
C PRO A 259 -21.10 -26.46 -8.78
N ALA A 260 -20.34 -26.94 -7.79
CA ALA A 260 -20.40 -26.41 -6.43
C ALA A 260 -20.10 -24.89 -6.45
N GLY A 261 -20.90 -24.12 -5.72
CA GLY A 261 -20.81 -22.66 -5.70
C GLY A 261 -21.64 -21.95 -6.78
N THR A 262 -22.37 -22.66 -7.65
CA THR A 262 -23.34 -22.05 -8.59
C THR A 262 -24.51 -21.47 -7.80
N ILE A 263 -24.84 -20.19 -8.06
CA ILE A 263 -26.04 -19.59 -7.48
C ILE A 263 -27.23 -19.86 -8.38
N ILE A 264 -28.26 -20.36 -7.75
CA ILE A 264 -29.54 -20.63 -8.40
C ILE A 264 -30.50 -19.53 -8.02
N VAL A 265 -30.78 -18.66 -9.00
CA VAL A 265 -31.84 -17.65 -8.86
C VAL A 265 -33.15 -18.24 -9.40
N ARG A 266 -34.13 -18.37 -8.53
CA ARG A 266 -35.49 -18.73 -8.95
C ARG A 266 -36.26 -17.45 -9.28
N LYS A 267 -36.73 -17.35 -10.50
CA LYS A 267 -37.65 -16.25 -10.89
C LYS A 267 -39.00 -16.53 -10.23
N ASP A 268 -39.38 -15.65 -9.34
CA ASP A 268 -40.80 -15.59 -8.94
C ASP A 268 -41.62 -15.16 -10.15
N ALA A 269 -42.67 -15.92 -10.42
CA ALA A 269 -43.60 -15.66 -11.51
C ALA A 269 -44.43 -14.41 -11.19
#